data_a21acafd207d678d8aec3c57f1e508b6
#
_entry.id   a21acafd207d678d8aec3c57f1e508b6
#
_cell.length_a   1.000
_cell.length_b   1.000
_cell.length_c   1.000
_cell.angle_alpha   90.00
_cell.angle_beta   90.00
_cell.angle_gamma   90.00
#
_symmetry.space_group_name_H-M   'P 1'
#
loop_
_entity.id
_entity.type
_entity.pdbx_description
1 polymer ?
#
loop_
_entity_poly.entity_id
_entity_poly.type
_entity_poly.pdbx_seq_one_letter_code
_entity_poly.pdbx_strand_id
1 'polypeptide(L)'
;MNGLISSAVRWFRILCLSLGVFAVIAPAHAGGDPAAGKGKAAVCAGCHGADGNGGADLTIPKLAGQDGDYLAKQLKDFKSGARKNPIMSGMVAGLSDKDAQDIGAYYGGLKPRPGAARNAQLAKLGEKIYRGGNAKTGVSACMSCHGPSGHGIPPRFPRLSGQHPAYVENQLLAFKSAKRTNEGDTMTRIAFRMSEREIKAVAEYISGLH
;
A
#
# COMPACT_ATOMS: atom_id res chain seq x y z
N MET A 1 30.82 -37.79 -80.34
CA MET A 1 31.39 -38.25 -79.11
C MET A 1 31.50 -37.02 -78.21
N ASN A 2 30.72 -37.02 -77.14
CA ASN A 2 30.80 -36.25 -75.93
C ASN A 2 30.61 -34.74 -75.96
N GLY A 3 29.35 -34.33 -75.82
CA GLY A 3 28.93 -32.99 -75.47
C GLY A 3 28.84 -32.82 -73.95
N LEU A 4 29.50 -31.79 -73.42
CA LEU A 4 29.36 -31.35 -72.04
C LEU A 4 28.34 -30.17 -71.96
N ILE A 5 27.19 -30.39 -71.36
CA ILE A 5 26.19 -29.37 -71.11
C ILE A 5 26.51 -28.80 -69.74
N SER A 6 26.93 -27.54 -69.66
CA SER A 6 27.09 -26.79 -68.43
C SER A 6 25.78 -26.14 -68.02
N SER A 7 25.21 -26.62 -66.94
CA SER A 7 24.01 -26.05 -66.38
C SER A 7 24.38 -25.02 -65.30
N ALA A 8 24.26 -23.73 -65.63
CA ALA A 8 24.39 -22.64 -64.71
C ALA A 8 23.09 -22.53 -63.86
N VAL A 9 23.11 -23.08 -62.69
CA VAL A 9 22.02 -22.88 -61.71
C VAL A 9 22.17 -21.49 -61.07
N ARG A 10 21.33 -20.57 -61.49
CA ARG A 10 21.22 -19.25 -60.87
C ARG A 10 20.53 -19.38 -59.50
N TRP A 11 21.30 -19.19 -58.46
CA TRP A 11 20.77 -19.04 -57.11
C TRP A 11 20.13 -17.67 -56.94
N PHE A 12 18.82 -17.62 -57.02
CA PHE A 12 18.04 -16.45 -56.60
C PHE A 12 17.99 -16.45 -55.07
N ARG A 13 18.85 -15.64 -54.46
CA ARG A 13 18.74 -15.35 -53.01
C ARG A 13 17.58 -14.39 -52.84
N ILE A 14 16.44 -14.92 -52.43
CA ILE A 14 15.29 -14.13 -51.91
C ILE A 14 15.69 -13.67 -50.49
N LEU A 15 16.13 -12.42 -50.40
CA LEU A 15 16.39 -11.75 -49.13
C LEU A 15 15.02 -11.35 -48.55
N CYS A 16 14.41 -12.21 -47.74
CA CYS A 16 13.24 -11.83 -46.95
C CYS A 16 13.70 -10.89 -45.81
N LEU A 17 13.57 -9.59 -46.05
CA LEU A 17 13.60 -8.61 -44.96
C LEU A 17 12.35 -8.80 -44.10
N SER A 18 12.44 -9.63 -43.07
CA SER A 18 11.45 -9.66 -41.99
C SER A 18 11.65 -8.39 -41.13
N LEU A 19 10.92 -7.34 -41.42
CA LEU A 19 10.73 -6.26 -40.42
C LEU A 19 10.03 -6.87 -39.20
N GLY A 20 10.81 -7.28 -38.23
CA GLY A 20 10.32 -7.65 -36.91
C GLY A 20 9.75 -6.40 -36.25
N VAL A 21 8.42 -6.26 -36.29
CA VAL A 21 7.73 -5.30 -35.41
C VAL A 21 7.94 -5.82 -33.99
N PHE A 22 8.94 -5.30 -33.30
CA PHE A 22 9.05 -5.45 -31.86
C PHE A 22 7.89 -4.67 -31.23
N ALA A 23 6.75 -5.33 -31.06
CA ALA A 23 5.72 -4.83 -30.17
C ALA A 23 6.35 -4.77 -28.77
N VAL A 24 6.64 -3.56 -28.32
CA VAL A 24 6.99 -3.31 -26.92
C VAL A 24 5.72 -3.62 -26.12
N ILE A 25 5.62 -4.84 -25.63
CA ILE A 25 4.59 -5.22 -24.70
C ILE A 25 4.96 -4.48 -23.40
N ALA A 26 4.39 -3.29 -23.21
CA ALA A 26 4.43 -2.63 -21.92
C ALA A 26 3.85 -3.62 -20.90
N PRO A 27 4.52 -3.88 -19.77
CA PRO A 27 3.96 -4.73 -18.74
C PRO A 27 2.60 -4.14 -18.37
N ALA A 28 1.53 -4.91 -18.57
CA ALA A 28 0.21 -4.57 -18.05
C ALA A 28 0.37 -4.60 -16.52
N HIS A 29 0.56 -3.44 -15.91
CA HIS A 29 0.51 -3.32 -14.47
C HIS A 29 -0.92 -3.70 -14.08
N ALA A 30 -1.07 -4.81 -13.35
CA ALA A 30 -2.35 -5.22 -12.76
C ALA A 30 -2.88 -4.16 -11.76
N GLY A 31 -2.07 -3.17 -11.43
CA GLY A 31 -2.41 -1.97 -10.69
C GLY A 31 -2.71 -0.77 -11.61
N GLY A 32 -3.28 0.30 -11.05
CA GLY A 32 -3.66 1.51 -11.78
C GLY A 32 -2.50 2.27 -12.42
N ASP A 33 -2.84 3.29 -13.21
CA ASP A 33 -1.89 4.19 -13.85
C ASP A 33 -1.48 5.32 -12.87
N PRO A 34 -0.20 5.38 -12.42
CA PRO A 34 0.25 6.42 -11.48
C PRO A 34 0.24 7.83 -12.08
N ALA A 35 0.37 7.98 -13.42
CA ALA A 35 0.32 9.29 -14.05
C ALA A 35 -1.11 9.85 -14.03
N ALA A 36 -2.11 9.03 -14.35
CA ALA A 36 -3.52 9.37 -14.20
C ALA A 36 -3.86 9.62 -12.71
N GLY A 37 -3.34 8.80 -11.81
CA GLY A 37 -3.54 8.91 -10.37
C GLY A 37 -3.04 10.23 -9.80
N LYS A 38 -1.89 10.74 -10.28
CA LYS A 38 -1.33 12.02 -9.84
C LYS A 38 -2.30 13.19 -10.03
N GLY A 39 -2.95 13.26 -11.19
CA GLY A 39 -3.92 14.32 -11.46
C GLY A 39 -5.13 14.24 -10.52
N LYS A 40 -5.64 13.04 -10.29
CA LYS A 40 -6.80 12.80 -9.41
C LYS A 40 -6.49 12.99 -7.93
N ALA A 41 -5.26 12.68 -7.52
CA ALA A 41 -4.79 12.82 -6.13
C ALA A 41 -4.53 14.27 -5.71
N ALA A 42 -4.62 15.26 -6.61
CA ALA A 42 -4.34 16.66 -6.29
C ALA A 42 -5.21 17.18 -5.12
N VAL A 43 -6.48 16.79 -5.06
CA VAL A 43 -7.40 17.16 -3.97
C VAL A 43 -7.06 16.49 -2.64
N CYS A 44 -6.36 15.37 -2.66
CA CYS A 44 -5.97 14.62 -1.47
C CYS A 44 -4.77 15.27 -0.76
N ALA A 45 -3.95 15.99 -1.54
CA ALA A 45 -2.69 16.59 -1.07
C ALA A 45 -2.88 17.61 0.06
N GLY A 46 -4.04 18.28 0.12
CA GLY A 46 -4.35 19.26 1.16
C GLY A 46 -4.32 18.68 2.58
N CYS A 47 -4.70 17.41 2.73
CA CYS A 47 -4.72 16.71 4.01
C CYS A 47 -3.54 15.73 4.15
N HIS A 48 -3.25 14.95 3.10
CA HIS A 48 -2.25 13.90 3.15
C HIS A 48 -0.83 14.35 2.79
N GLY A 49 -0.65 15.65 2.50
CA GLY A 49 0.62 16.23 2.06
C GLY A 49 0.86 16.06 0.55
N ALA A 50 1.53 17.03 -0.06
CA ALA A 50 1.81 17.02 -1.50
C ALA A 50 2.64 15.81 -1.96
N ASP A 51 3.46 15.27 -1.06
CA ASP A 51 4.28 14.08 -1.27
C ASP A 51 3.70 12.83 -0.60
N GLY A 52 2.47 12.88 -0.12
CA GLY A 52 1.80 11.77 0.54
C GLY A 52 2.36 11.39 1.92
N ASN A 53 3.24 12.20 2.49
CA ASN A 53 3.88 11.91 3.78
C ASN A 53 3.19 12.59 4.99
N GLY A 54 1.94 13.02 4.81
CA GLY A 54 1.14 13.65 5.84
C GLY A 54 1.37 15.16 5.93
N GLY A 55 0.47 15.83 6.64
CA GLY A 55 0.52 17.24 6.99
C GLY A 55 0.82 17.45 8.48
N ALA A 56 0.37 18.59 9.02
CA ALA A 56 0.52 18.93 10.43
C ALA A 56 -0.36 18.10 11.35
N ASP A 57 -1.51 17.64 10.87
CA ASP A 57 -2.43 16.78 11.63
C ASP A 57 -1.97 15.31 11.56
N LEU A 58 -1.42 14.83 12.66
CA LEU A 58 -0.92 13.45 12.78
C LEU A 58 -2.03 12.39 12.90
N THR A 59 -3.28 12.78 12.94
CA THR A 59 -4.44 11.86 12.87
C THR A 59 -4.78 11.48 11.43
N ILE A 60 -4.23 12.22 10.45
CA ILE A 60 -4.36 11.96 9.02
C ILE A 60 -3.17 11.10 8.57
N PRO A 61 -3.40 9.97 7.87
CA PRO A 61 -2.31 9.04 7.55
C PRO A 61 -1.38 9.52 6.44
N LYS A 62 -0.14 9.06 6.53
CA LYS A 62 0.76 9.01 5.38
C LYS A 62 0.24 7.97 4.39
N LEU A 63 0.33 8.29 3.10
CA LEU A 63 -0.06 7.43 1.99
C LEU A 63 1.15 6.97 1.16
N ALA A 64 2.24 7.75 1.18
CA ALA A 64 3.44 7.44 0.41
C ALA A 64 4.02 6.06 0.75
N GLY A 65 4.30 5.26 -0.27
CA GLY A 65 4.85 3.92 -0.15
C GLY A 65 3.92 2.89 0.48
N GLN A 66 2.63 3.21 0.64
CA GLN A 66 1.61 2.22 0.98
C GLN A 66 1.25 1.40 -0.25
N ASP A 67 0.94 0.13 -0.06
CA ASP A 67 0.52 -0.74 -1.16
C ASP A 67 -0.67 -0.14 -1.93
N GLY A 68 -0.55 -0.11 -3.26
CA GLY A 68 -1.53 0.54 -4.14
C GLY A 68 -2.89 -0.15 -4.12
N ASP A 69 -2.92 -1.48 -4.08
CA ASP A 69 -4.16 -2.25 -4.03
C ASP A 69 -4.85 -2.08 -2.67
N TYR A 70 -4.06 -2.01 -1.58
CA TYR A 70 -4.60 -1.68 -0.27
C TYR A 70 -5.22 -0.28 -0.25
N LEU A 71 -4.55 0.73 -0.83
CA LEU A 71 -5.11 2.08 -0.94
C LEU A 71 -6.39 2.09 -1.77
N ALA A 72 -6.39 1.44 -2.92
CA ALA A 72 -7.58 1.32 -3.76
C ALA A 72 -8.75 0.67 -3.01
N LYS A 73 -8.47 -0.43 -2.27
CA LYS A 73 -9.46 -1.06 -1.39
C LYS A 73 -10.01 -0.07 -0.36
N GLN A 74 -9.14 0.69 0.32
CA GLN A 74 -9.60 1.65 1.34
C GLN A 74 -10.49 2.75 0.75
N LEU A 75 -10.16 3.27 -0.45
CA LEU A 75 -11.01 4.26 -1.15
C LEU A 75 -12.39 3.67 -1.47
N LYS A 76 -12.45 2.45 -1.96
CA LYS A 76 -13.70 1.72 -2.22
C LYS A 76 -14.50 1.46 -0.93
N ASP A 77 -13.83 1.10 0.14
CA ASP A 77 -14.46 0.85 1.45
C ASP A 77 -15.07 2.13 2.03
N PHE A 78 -14.42 3.29 1.86
CA PHE A 78 -15.02 4.58 2.24
C PHE A 78 -16.21 4.94 1.36
N LYS A 79 -16.14 4.67 0.05
CA LYS A 79 -17.23 4.94 -0.88
C LYS A 79 -18.46 4.08 -0.61
N SER A 80 -18.26 2.80 -0.31
CA SER A 80 -19.36 1.87 0.01
C SER A 80 -19.88 1.98 1.45
N GLY A 81 -19.17 2.71 2.32
CA GLY A 81 -19.49 2.79 3.75
C GLY A 81 -19.00 1.60 4.59
N ALA A 82 -18.30 0.62 4.00
CA ALA A 82 -17.65 -0.48 4.71
C ALA A 82 -16.58 0.03 5.69
N ARG A 83 -15.92 1.16 5.34
CA ARG A 83 -15.11 1.95 6.25
C ARG A 83 -15.72 3.33 6.44
N LYS A 84 -15.99 3.69 7.68
CA LYS A 84 -16.74 4.93 8.00
C LYS A 84 -15.78 6.07 8.35
N ASN A 85 -15.87 7.15 7.60
CA ASN A 85 -15.28 8.45 7.91
C ASN A 85 -15.98 9.51 7.04
N PRO A 86 -16.75 10.45 7.62
CA PRO A 86 -17.56 11.41 6.84
C PRO A 86 -16.75 12.22 5.83
N ILE A 87 -15.54 12.66 6.21
CA ILE A 87 -14.67 13.44 5.33
C ILE A 87 -14.24 12.58 4.14
N MET A 88 -13.69 11.38 4.40
CA MET A 88 -13.21 10.50 3.34
C MET A 88 -14.34 10.01 2.45
N SER A 89 -15.52 9.69 3.00
CA SER A 89 -16.68 9.28 2.20
C SER A 89 -17.11 10.39 1.22
N GLY A 90 -17.08 11.65 1.64
CA GLY A 90 -17.33 12.79 0.74
C GLY A 90 -16.27 12.93 -0.34
N MET A 91 -14.99 12.79 0.04
CA MET A 91 -13.86 12.92 -0.90
C MET A 91 -13.86 11.85 -2.00
N VAL A 92 -14.31 10.63 -1.70
CA VAL A 92 -14.28 9.51 -2.65
C VAL A 92 -15.59 9.28 -3.39
N ALA A 93 -16.65 10.03 -3.09
CA ALA A 93 -17.99 9.79 -3.63
C ALA A 93 -18.03 9.72 -5.16
N GLY A 94 -17.30 10.62 -5.82
CA GLY A 94 -17.22 10.72 -7.29
C GLY A 94 -16.18 9.80 -7.96
N LEU A 95 -15.37 9.07 -7.20
CA LEU A 95 -14.31 8.24 -7.78
C LEU A 95 -14.89 6.97 -8.41
N SER A 96 -14.40 6.61 -9.59
CA SER A 96 -14.61 5.27 -10.17
C SER A 96 -13.64 4.26 -9.51
N ASP A 97 -13.86 2.96 -9.76
CA ASP A 97 -12.94 1.91 -9.33
C ASP A 97 -11.56 2.05 -9.95
N LYS A 98 -11.52 2.51 -11.21
CA LYS A 98 -10.25 2.81 -11.89
C LYS A 98 -9.54 4.00 -11.25
N ASP A 99 -10.26 5.05 -10.89
CA ASP A 99 -9.68 6.20 -10.18
C ASP A 99 -9.05 5.78 -8.86
N ALA A 100 -9.71 4.91 -8.11
CA ALA A 100 -9.16 4.36 -6.86
C ALA A 100 -7.86 3.57 -7.09
N GLN A 101 -7.80 2.77 -8.16
CA GLN A 101 -6.58 2.05 -8.56
C GLN A 101 -5.45 3.00 -8.97
N ASP A 102 -5.76 4.00 -9.80
CA ASP A 102 -4.79 4.99 -10.28
C ASP A 102 -4.20 5.79 -9.11
N ILE A 103 -5.06 6.28 -8.21
CA ILE A 103 -4.63 6.99 -6.99
C ILE A 103 -3.79 6.08 -6.09
N GLY A 104 -4.19 4.82 -5.93
CA GLY A 104 -3.43 3.81 -5.19
C GLY A 104 -2.03 3.62 -5.78
N ALA A 105 -1.92 3.44 -7.09
CA ALA A 105 -0.65 3.30 -7.80
C ALA A 105 0.24 4.55 -7.66
N TYR A 106 -0.33 5.74 -7.73
CA TYR A 106 0.41 6.99 -7.54
C TYR A 106 1.04 7.07 -6.15
N TYR A 107 0.26 6.94 -5.08
CA TYR A 107 0.78 7.01 -3.72
C TYR A 107 1.70 5.85 -3.36
N GLY A 108 1.43 4.65 -3.89
CA GLY A 108 2.28 3.47 -3.72
C GLY A 108 3.68 3.66 -4.28
N GLY A 109 3.82 4.41 -5.38
CA GLY A 109 5.10 4.74 -6.00
C GLY A 109 5.87 5.89 -5.32
N LEU A 110 5.25 6.63 -4.38
CA LEU A 110 5.92 7.72 -3.68
C LEU A 110 6.84 7.20 -2.58
N LYS A 111 7.96 7.91 -2.37
CA LYS A 111 8.93 7.56 -1.33
C LYS A 111 8.38 7.91 0.06
N PRO A 112 8.21 6.92 0.97
CA PRO A 112 7.82 7.21 2.33
C PRO A 112 8.96 7.88 3.10
N ARG A 113 8.63 8.91 3.88
CA ARG A 113 9.57 9.50 4.85
C ARG A 113 9.57 8.68 6.13
N PRO A 114 10.74 8.32 6.67
CA PRO A 114 10.83 7.70 8.00
C PRO A 114 10.10 8.56 9.04
N GLY A 115 9.56 7.91 10.04
CA GLY A 115 9.09 8.55 11.25
C GLY A 115 10.12 8.42 12.37
N ALA A 116 9.74 8.86 13.56
CA ALA A 116 10.55 8.69 14.76
C ALA A 116 9.66 8.45 15.98
N ALA A 117 10.05 7.52 16.82
CA ALA A 117 9.46 7.36 18.13
C ALA A 117 9.89 8.54 19.03
N ARG A 118 8.93 9.14 19.73
CA ARG A 118 9.16 10.30 20.61
C ARG A 118 9.29 9.90 22.06
N ASN A 119 8.77 8.72 22.42
CA ASN A 119 8.84 8.17 23.77
C ASN A 119 9.52 6.80 23.75
N ALA A 120 10.81 6.77 24.14
CA ALA A 120 11.63 5.57 24.11
C ALA A 120 11.09 4.44 25.01
N GLN A 121 10.46 4.77 26.14
CA GLN A 121 9.91 3.76 27.05
C GLN A 121 8.66 3.10 26.45
N LEU A 122 7.77 3.90 25.86
CA LEU A 122 6.61 3.36 25.13
C LEU A 122 7.06 2.56 23.91
N ALA A 123 8.01 3.07 23.14
CA ALA A 123 8.53 2.37 21.97
C ALA A 123 9.12 1.00 22.35
N LYS A 124 9.87 0.90 23.45
CA LYS A 124 10.41 -0.38 23.95
C LYS A 124 9.32 -1.37 24.35
N LEU A 125 8.23 -0.91 24.96
CA LEU A 125 7.07 -1.75 25.22
C LEU A 125 6.38 -2.16 23.92
N GLY A 126 6.21 -1.20 22.99
CA GLY A 126 5.60 -1.42 21.68
C GLY A 126 6.38 -2.44 20.85
N GLU A 127 7.72 -2.38 20.89
CA GLU A 127 8.57 -3.36 20.24
C GLU A 127 8.30 -4.79 20.72
N LYS A 128 8.21 -4.99 22.04
CA LYS A 128 7.92 -6.32 22.60
C LYS A 128 6.60 -6.88 22.09
N ILE A 129 5.57 -6.03 22.04
CA ILE A 129 4.24 -6.43 21.57
C ILE A 129 4.25 -6.63 20.05
N TYR A 130 4.88 -5.73 19.31
CA TYR A 130 4.96 -5.84 17.86
C TYR A 130 5.63 -7.14 17.42
N ARG A 131 6.77 -7.48 18.07
CA ARG A 131 7.57 -8.65 17.74
C ARG A 131 7.09 -9.94 18.37
N GLY A 132 6.61 -9.90 19.60
CA GLY A 132 6.28 -11.10 20.40
C GLY A 132 4.81 -11.27 20.75
N GLY A 133 3.99 -10.24 20.53
CA GLY A 133 2.61 -10.24 21.02
C GLY A 133 2.52 -10.13 22.55
N ASN A 134 1.38 -10.57 23.08
CA ASN A 134 1.17 -10.72 24.52
C ASN A 134 0.40 -12.03 24.79
N ALA A 135 1.12 -13.07 25.20
CA ALA A 135 0.53 -14.38 25.46
C ALA A 135 -0.52 -14.37 26.57
N LYS A 136 -0.39 -13.45 27.57
CA LYS A 136 -1.35 -13.36 28.68
C LYS A 136 -2.73 -12.90 28.24
N THR A 137 -2.79 -12.02 27.25
CA THR A 137 -4.05 -11.47 26.71
C THR A 137 -4.43 -12.08 25.37
N GLY A 138 -3.55 -12.92 24.79
CA GLY A 138 -3.74 -13.53 23.47
C GLY A 138 -3.60 -12.55 22.30
N VAL A 139 -2.84 -11.46 22.50
CA VAL A 139 -2.49 -10.53 21.40
C VAL A 139 -1.41 -11.17 20.54
N SER A 140 -1.71 -11.39 19.25
CA SER A 140 -0.76 -11.91 18.28
C SER A 140 0.34 -10.88 17.98
N ALA A 141 1.54 -11.35 17.62
CA ALA A 141 2.64 -10.49 17.17
C ALA A 141 2.25 -9.79 15.85
N CYS A 142 2.34 -8.46 15.82
CA CYS A 142 1.98 -7.67 14.63
C CYS A 142 2.88 -8.00 13.43
N MET A 143 4.16 -8.30 13.72
CA MET A 143 5.14 -8.64 12.68
C MET A 143 4.77 -9.90 11.89
N SER A 144 3.96 -10.80 12.44
CA SER A 144 3.55 -12.04 11.74
C SER A 144 2.75 -11.77 10.46
N CYS A 145 2.03 -10.64 10.44
CA CYS A 145 1.24 -10.23 9.27
C CYS A 145 1.82 -8.98 8.59
N HIS A 146 2.33 -8.03 9.37
CA HIS A 146 2.84 -6.76 8.82
C HIS A 146 4.34 -6.76 8.53
N GLY A 147 5.01 -7.89 8.74
CA GLY A 147 6.45 -8.06 8.53
C GLY A 147 7.31 -7.48 9.65
N PRO A 148 8.58 -7.93 9.78
CA PRO A 148 9.46 -7.52 10.88
C PRO A 148 9.85 -6.04 10.85
N SER A 149 9.92 -5.45 9.64
CA SER A 149 10.16 -4.02 9.42
C SER A 149 8.88 -3.21 9.19
N GLY A 150 7.70 -3.83 9.32
CA GLY A 150 6.42 -3.15 9.12
C GLY A 150 6.15 -2.69 7.69
N HIS A 151 6.81 -3.28 6.71
CA HIS A 151 6.59 -2.92 5.29
C HIS A 151 5.31 -3.52 4.72
N GLY A 152 4.64 -4.40 5.47
CA GLY A 152 3.45 -5.10 5.04
C GLY A 152 3.75 -6.34 4.20
N ILE A 153 2.68 -7.05 3.85
CA ILE A 153 2.68 -8.17 2.90
C ILE A 153 1.52 -7.94 1.93
N PRO A 154 1.82 -7.30 0.78
CA PRO A 154 0.82 -6.98 -0.24
C PRO A 154 0.04 -8.20 -0.72
N PRO A 155 -1.20 -8.02 -1.19
CA PRO A 155 -2.01 -6.80 -1.05
C PRO A 155 -2.79 -6.77 0.28
N ARG A 156 -2.67 -7.82 1.10
CA ARG A 156 -3.56 -8.08 2.25
C ARG A 156 -3.18 -7.31 3.50
N PHE A 157 -1.89 -7.22 3.79
CA PHE A 157 -1.42 -6.60 5.04
C PHE A 157 -0.66 -5.31 4.73
N PRO A 158 -1.21 -4.14 5.15
CA PRO A 158 -0.63 -2.85 4.81
C PRO A 158 0.71 -2.58 5.49
N ARG A 159 1.47 -1.67 4.87
CA ARG A 159 2.64 -1.05 5.48
C ARG A 159 2.23 -0.26 6.72
N LEU A 160 2.97 -0.44 7.80
CA LEU A 160 2.81 0.28 9.07
C LEU A 160 3.99 1.20 9.35
N SER A 161 5.20 0.82 8.92
CA SER A 161 6.46 1.50 9.27
C SER A 161 6.42 2.99 8.95
N GLY A 162 6.86 3.80 9.91
CA GLY A 162 6.94 5.24 9.79
C GLY A 162 5.60 5.98 9.77
N GLN A 163 4.48 5.30 10.03
CA GLN A 163 3.15 5.91 10.08
C GLN A 163 3.00 6.81 11.31
N HIS A 164 2.11 7.79 11.23
CA HIS A 164 1.82 8.71 12.34
C HIS A 164 1.26 7.97 13.55
N PRO A 165 1.83 8.15 14.75
CA PRO A 165 1.41 7.40 15.94
C PRO A 165 -0.04 7.69 16.33
N ALA A 166 -0.49 8.93 16.24
CA ALA A 166 -1.89 9.28 16.52
C ALA A 166 -2.88 8.60 15.55
N TYR A 167 -2.50 8.48 14.25
CA TYR A 167 -3.30 7.73 13.30
C TYR A 167 -3.37 6.25 13.64
N VAL A 168 -2.22 5.63 13.95
CA VAL A 168 -2.16 4.20 14.31
C VAL A 168 -2.99 3.92 15.58
N GLU A 169 -2.84 4.76 16.61
CA GLU A 169 -3.62 4.67 17.85
C GLU A 169 -5.13 4.75 17.55
N ASN A 170 -5.57 5.77 16.81
CA ASN A 170 -6.97 5.95 16.45
C ASN A 170 -7.53 4.76 15.66
N GLN A 171 -6.73 4.17 14.74
CA GLN A 171 -7.20 3.01 13.98
C GLN A 171 -7.32 1.76 14.86
N LEU A 172 -6.37 1.51 15.76
CA LEU A 172 -6.43 0.39 16.68
C LEU A 172 -7.62 0.53 17.65
N LEU A 173 -7.88 1.74 18.16
CA LEU A 173 -9.06 2.03 18.99
C LEU A 173 -10.36 1.85 18.19
N ALA A 174 -10.38 2.24 16.92
CA ALA A 174 -11.54 2.04 16.05
C ALA A 174 -11.81 0.55 15.79
N PHE A 175 -10.77 -0.26 15.58
CA PHE A 175 -10.91 -1.71 15.50
C PHE A 175 -11.37 -2.30 16.84
N LYS A 176 -10.77 -1.88 17.96
CA LYS A 176 -11.11 -2.35 19.30
C LYS A 176 -12.59 -2.11 19.65
N SER A 177 -13.13 -0.97 19.24
CA SER A 177 -14.54 -0.59 19.47
C SER A 177 -15.50 -1.03 18.35
N ALA A 178 -15.03 -1.84 17.40
CA ALA A 178 -15.79 -2.26 16.22
C ALA A 178 -16.35 -1.10 15.35
N LYS A 179 -15.83 0.13 15.51
CA LYS A 179 -16.13 1.26 14.61
C LYS A 179 -15.49 1.11 13.24
N ARG A 180 -14.43 0.31 13.16
CA ARG A 180 -13.77 -0.11 11.92
C ARG A 180 -13.73 -1.63 11.85
N THR A 181 -14.32 -2.22 10.79
CA THR A 181 -14.47 -3.67 10.64
C THR A 181 -14.12 -4.17 9.24
N ASN A 182 -13.64 -3.28 8.35
CA ASN A 182 -13.45 -3.54 6.93
C ASN A 182 -12.26 -4.47 6.60
N GLU A 183 -11.61 -5.08 7.60
CA GLU A 183 -10.47 -6.00 7.44
C GLU A 183 -10.81 -7.44 7.86
N GLY A 184 -12.05 -7.86 7.68
CA GLY A 184 -12.50 -9.23 7.89
C GLY A 184 -12.27 -9.74 9.32
N ASP A 185 -12.62 -8.96 10.34
CA ASP A 185 -12.50 -9.25 11.78
C ASP A 185 -11.07 -9.45 12.32
N THR A 186 -10.08 -9.67 11.48
CA THR A 186 -8.71 -9.97 11.95
C THR A 186 -8.20 -8.89 12.90
N MET A 187 -8.22 -7.63 12.44
CA MET A 187 -7.73 -6.52 13.27
C MET A 187 -8.66 -6.21 14.45
N THR A 188 -9.96 -6.39 14.29
CA THR A 188 -10.94 -6.25 15.38
C THR A 188 -10.63 -7.22 16.51
N ARG A 189 -10.40 -8.49 16.20
CA ARG A 189 -10.08 -9.53 17.21
C ARG A 189 -8.76 -9.26 17.92
N ILE A 190 -7.74 -8.79 17.19
CA ILE A 190 -6.44 -8.47 17.78
C ILE A 190 -6.56 -7.24 18.67
N ALA A 191 -7.12 -6.14 18.17
CA ALA A 191 -7.23 -4.88 18.87
C ALA A 191 -8.13 -4.97 20.11
N PHE A 192 -9.20 -5.78 20.07
CA PHE A 192 -10.10 -6.02 21.21
C PHE A 192 -9.32 -6.51 22.44
N ARG A 193 -8.30 -7.33 22.26
CA ARG A 193 -7.49 -7.92 23.34
C ARG A 193 -6.40 -6.98 23.87
N MET A 194 -6.12 -5.89 23.17
CA MET A 194 -5.10 -4.92 23.58
C MET A 194 -5.64 -3.96 24.63
N SER A 195 -4.86 -3.63 25.65
CA SER A 195 -5.08 -2.47 26.50
C SER A 195 -4.76 -1.17 25.74
N GLU A 196 -5.32 -0.04 26.19
CA GLU A 196 -5.00 1.28 25.60
C GLU A 196 -3.50 1.62 25.70
N ARG A 197 -2.86 1.20 26.80
CA ARG A 197 -1.41 1.36 26.96
C ARG A 197 -0.62 0.58 25.91
N GLU A 198 -1.05 -0.64 25.59
CA GLU A 198 -0.43 -1.44 24.54
C GLU A 198 -0.65 -0.84 23.15
N ILE A 199 -1.85 -0.31 22.90
CA ILE A 199 -2.17 0.39 21.65
C ILE A 199 -1.26 1.61 21.47
N LYS A 200 -1.13 2.47 22.50
CA LYS A 200 -0.21 3.61 22.47
C LYS A 200 1.24 3.20 22.28
N ALA A 201 1.66 2.14 22.97
CA ALA A 201 3.03 1.64 22.87
C ALA A 201 3.35 1.13 21.45
N VAL A 202 2.48 0.33 20.86
CA VAL A 202 2.65 -0.18 19.49
C VAL A 202 2.60 0.95 18.48
N ALA A 203 1.72 1.94 18.64
CA ALA A 203 1.66 3.10 17.76
C ALA A 203 2.96 3.91 17.79
N GLU A 204 3.53 4.10 18.98
CA GLU A 204 4.81 4.79 19.15
C GLU A 204 5.97 4.02 18.51
N TYR A 205 6.02 2.70 18.69
CA TYR A 205 7.05 1.86 18.07
C TYR A 205 6.95 1.88 16.54
N ILE A 206 5.74 1.73 15.98
CA ILE A 206 5.47 1.75 14.54
C ILE A 206 5.96 3.05 13.92
N SER A 207 5.81 4.18 14.61
CA SER A 207 6.24 5.47 14.08
C SER A 207 7.76 5.56 13.85
N GLY A 208 8.55 4.85 14.65
CA GLY A 208 10.01 4.76 14.52
C GLY A 208 10.50 3.52 13.77
N LEU A 209 9.61 2.64 13.32
CA LEU A 209 9.96 1.41 12.62
C LEU A 209 10.32 1.72 11.16
N HIS A 210 11.47 1.20 10.66
CA HIS A 210 11.97 1.36 9.28
C HIS A 210 12.91 0.22 8.89
#